data_1e12768ec3de3f78411b0a71e0eb7f3a
#
_entry.id   1e12768ec3de3f78411b0a71e0eb7f3a
#
_cell.length_a   1.000
_cell.length_b   1.000
_cell.length_c   1.000
_cell.angle_alpha   90.00
_cell.angle_beta   90.00
_cell.angle_gamma   90.00
#
_symmetry.space_group_name_H-M   'P 1'
#
loop_
_entity.id
_entity.type
_entity.pdbx_description
1 polymer ?
#
loop_
_entity_poly.entity_id
_entity_poly.type
_entity_poly.pdbx_seq_one_letter_code
_entity_poly.pdbx_strand_id
1 'polypeptide(L)'
;MKPDRLVYMANQIGKFFESQRADEVVPGIADHIKKFWDPRMRNAIFAYIDAGGDGLDPPVREAIVRLKEKPEHSTATSFQGT
;
A
#
# COMPACT_ATOMS: atom_id res chain seq x y z
N MET A 1 -2.06 -5.51 16.23
CA MET A 1 -2.90 -5.80 15.07
C MET A 1 -2.30 -6.97 14.32
N LYS A 2 -3.10 -7.97 14.02
CA LYS A 2 -2.59 -9.18 13.40
C LYS A 2 -2.39 -9.00 11.90
N PRO A 3 -1.26 -9.48 11.34
CA PRO A 3 -0.98 -9.31 9.93
C PRO A 3 -2.05 -9.89 9.01
N ASP A 4 -2.61 -11.06 9.35
CA ASP A 4 -3.58 -11.69 8.47
C ASP A 4 -4.84 -10.86 8.30
N ARG A 5 -5.23 -10.11 9.34
CA ARG A 5 -6.36 -9.20 9.21
C ARG A 5 -6.05 -8.05 8.26
N LEU A 6 -4.85 -7.51 8.37
CA LEU A 6 -4.42 -6.44 7.48
C LEU A 6 -4.31 -6.93 6.03
N VAL A 7 -3.82 -8.15 5.85
CA VAL A 7 -3.73 -8.76 4.52
C VAL A 7 -5.14 -8.87 3.92
N TYR A 8 -6.08 -9.36 4.71
CA TYR A 8 -7.46 -9.48 4.24
C TYR A 8 -8.01 -8.11 3.82
N MET A 9 -7.83 -7.12 4.66
CA MET A 9 -8.32 -5.78 4.37
C MET A 9 -7.68 -5.19 3.12
N ALA A 10 -6.36 -5.38 2.98
CA ALA A 10 -5.64 -4.87 1.83
C ALA A 10 -6.12 -5.54 0.55
N ASN A 11 -6.33 -6.85 0.59
CA ASN A 11 -6.82 -7.58 -0.58
C ASN A 11 -8.24 -7.15 -0.96
N GLN A 12 -9.07 -6.81 0.03
CA GLN A 12 -10.40 -6.30 -0.27
C GLN A 12 -10.34 -4.96 -1.01
N ILE A 13 -9.40 -4.11 -0.64
CA ILE A 13 -9.17 -2.87 -1.36
C ILE A 13 -8.78 -3.18 -2.79
N GLY A 14 -7.89 -4.15 -2.98
CA GLY A 14 -7.48 -4.56 -4.31
C GLY A 14 -8.64 -5.03 -5.17
N LYS A 15 -9.55 -5.80 -4.58
CA LYS A 15 -10.72 -6.27 -5.32
C LYS A 15 -11.63 -5.12 -5.74
N PHE A 16 -11.74 -4.11 -4.90
CA PHE A 16 -12.53 -2.95 -5.25
C PHE A 16 -11.96 -2.26 -6.50
N PHE A 17 -10.63 -2.14 -6.57
CA PHE A 17 -10.00 -1.44 -7.67
C PHE A 17 -9.78 -2.30 -8.91
N GLU A 18 -9.95 -3.62 -8.83
CA GLU A 18 -9.59 -4.48 -9.97
C GLU A 18 -10.48 -4.25 -11.17
N SER A 19 -11.65 -3.63 -11.00
CA SER A 19 -12.53 -3.30 -12.11
C SER A 19 -12.14 -1.99 -12.79
N GLN A 20 -11.17 -1.29 -12.23
CA GLN A 20 -10.68 -0.04 -12.81
C GLN A 20 -9.71 -0.35 -13.95
N ARG A 21 -9.29 0.71 -14.66
CA ARG A 21 -8.27 0.54 -15.69
C ARG A 21 -7.00 -0.03 -15.07
N ALA A 22 -6.32 -0.88 -15.85
CA ALA A 22 -5.15 -1.59 -15.34
C ALA A 22 -4.10 -0.64 -14.75
N ASP A 23 -3.91 0.52 -15.40
CA ASP A 23 -2.91 1.48 -14.95
C ASP A 23 -3.35 2.27 -13.72
N GLU A 24 -4.61 2.12 -13.30
CA GLU A 24 -5.13 2.82 -12.13
C GLU A 24 -5.25 1.91 -10.90
N VAL A 25 -5.10 0.61 -11.07
CA VAL A 25 -5.31 -0.32 -9.98
C VAL A 25 -4.29 -0.11 -8.87
N VAL A 26 -3.01 -0.17 -9.21
CA VAL A 26 -1.95 -0.03 -8.20
C VAL A 26 -1.95 1.35 -7.57
N PRO A 27 -2.00 2.44 -8.35
CA PRO A 27 -2.05 3.78 -7.73
C PRO A 27 -3.29 3.98 -6.86
N GLY A 28 -4.42 3.40 -7.26
CA GLY A 28 -5.65 3.52 -6.48
C GLY A 28 -5.55 2.84 -5.13
N ILE A 29 -4.99 1.63 -5.11
CA ILE A 29 -4.79 0.90 -3.86
C ILE A 29 -3.84 1.67 -2.94
N ALA A 30 -2.72 2.13 -3.50
CA ALA A 30 -1.72 2.86 -2.73
C ALA A 30 -2.33 4.13 -2.14
N ASP A 31 -3.07 4.87 -2.94
CA ASP A 31 -3.69 6.11 -2.48
C ASP A 31 -4.70 5.84 -1.37
N HIS A 32 -5.48 4.79 -1.51
CA HIS A 32 -6.47 4.44 -0.51
C HIS A 32 -5.81 4.13 0.83
N ILE A 33 -4.78 3.30 0.81
CA ILE A 33 -4.07 2.94 2.03
C ILE A 33 -3.43 4.17 2.66
N LYS A 34 -2.82 5.01 1.84
CA LYS A 34 -2.18 6.23 2.33
C LYS A 34 -3.18 7.14 3.03
N LYS A 35 -4.38 7.27 2.47
CA LYS A 35 -5.38 8.20 2.99
C LYS A 35 -6.16 7.65 4.17
N PHE A 36 -6.44 6.36 4.18
CA PHE A 36 -7.41 5.80 5.14
C PHE A 36 -6.79 4.94 6.22
N TRP A 37 -5.60 4.39 6.00
CA TRP A 37 -4.95 3.60 7.04
C TRP A 37 -4.11 4.52 7.90
N ASP A 38 -4.16 4.32 9.22
CA ASP A 38 -3.33 5.12 10.11
C ASP A 38 -1.88 4.62 10.06
N PRO A 39 -0.94 5.42 10.61
CA PRO A 39 0.48 5.04 10.53
C PRO A 39 0.80 3.68 11.13
N ARG A 40 0.08 3.27 12.18
CA ARG A 40 0.33 1.99 12.81
C ARG A 40 -0.03 0.85 11.87
N MET A 41 -1.15 0.97 11.19
CA MET A 41 -1.56 -0.05 10.21
C MET A 41 -0.58 -0.12 9.05
N ARG A 42 -0.18 1.04 8.54
CA ARG A 42 0.77 1.08 7.42
C ARG A 42 2.10 0.45 7.82
N ASN A 43 2.61 0.80 8.99
CA ASN A 43 3.88 0.25 9.44
C ASN A 43 3.81 -1.26 9.63
N ALA A 44 2.68 -1.75 10.11
CA ALA A 44 2.49 -3.18 10.29
C ALA A 44 2.52 -3.93 8.96
N ILE A 45 1.85 -3.39 7.94
CA ILE A 45 1.84 -4.07 6.65
C ILE A 45 3.19 -3.93 5.94
N PHE A 46 3.90 -2.84 6.16
CA PHE A 46 5.26 -2.68 5.63
C PHE A 46 6.20 -3.73 6.22
N ALA A 47 6.11 -3.96 7.53
CA ALA A 47 6.90 -4.99 8.19
C ALA A 47 6.55 -6.37 7.65
N TYR A 48 5.27 -6.60 7.37
CA TYR A 48 4.82 -7.86 6.82
C TYR A 48 5.40 -8.09 5.42
N ILE A 49 5.46 -7.04 4.61
CA ILE A 49 6.08 -7.10 3.28
C ILE A 49 7.56 -7.49 3.41
N ASP A 50 8.26 -6.89 4.37
CA ASP A 50 9.68 -7.20 4.60
C ASP A 50 9.87 -8.66 5.00
N ALA A 51 8.87 -9.26 5.63
CA ALA A 51 8.93 -10.65 6.04
C ALA A 51 8.47 -11.61 4.94
N GLY A 52 8.13 -11.08 3.75
CA GLY A 52 7.72 -11.91 2.62
C GLY A 52 6.39 -11.54 2.01
N GLY A 53 5.50 -10.94 2.76
CA GLY A 53 4.20 -10.48 2.24
C GLY A 53 3.28 -11.57 1.75
N ASP A 54 3.35 -12.75 2.35
CA ASP A 54 2.54 -13.90 1.92
C ASP A 54 1.06 -13.57 1.93
N GLY A 55 0.36 -14.01 0.89
CA GLY A 55 -1.09 -13.87 0.84
C GLY A 55 -1.59 -12.57 0.22
N LEU A 56 -0.71 -11.61 0.02
CA LEU A 56 -1.10 -10.35 -0.63
C LEU A 56 -1.22 -10.59 -2.14
N ASP A 57 -2.31 -10.12 -2.72
CA ASP A 57 -2.49 -10.20 -4.18
C ASP A 57 -1.43 -9.35 -4.86
N PRO A 58 -0.99 -9.73 -6.08
CA PRO A 58 0.10 -9.01 -6.75
C PRO A 58 -0.06 -7.50 -6.85
N PRO A 59 -1.20 -6.95 -7.28
CA PRO A 59 -1.31 -5.50 -7.36
C PRO A 59 -1.32 -4.84 -5.98
N VAL A 60 -1.84 -5.53 -4.97
CA VAL A 60 -1.85 -5.02 -3.61
C VAL A 60 -0.43 -4.97 -3.06
N ARG A 61 0.32 -6.03 -3.28
CA ARG A 61 1.72 -6.09 -2.87
C ARG A 61 2.51 -4.96 -3.53
N GLU A 62 2.31 -4.77 -4.82
CA GLU A 62 3.02 -3.70 -5.53
C GLU A 62 2.68 -2.33 -4.97
N ALA A 63 1.40 -2.10 -4.68
CA ALA A 63 0.96 -0.82 -4.14
C ALA A 63 1.63 -0.54 -2.79
N ILE A 64 1.68 -1.54 -1.93
CA ILE A 64 2.27 -1.38 -0.60
C ILE A 64 3.78 -1.15 -0.71
N VAL A 65 4.44 -1.88 -1.62
CA VAL A 65 5.89 -1.68 -1.84
C VAL A 65 6.15 -0.25 -2.29
N ARG A 66 5.34 0.27 -3.19
CA ARG A 66 5.51 1.65 -3.66
C ARG A 66 5.35 2.65 -2.52
N LEU A 67 4.37 2.43 -1.65
CA LEU A 67 4.17 3.30 -0.50
C LEU A 67 5.38 3.27 0.43
N LYS A 68 5.92 2.09 0.64
CA LYS A 68 7.06 1.91 1.52
C LYS A 68 8.28 2.63 0.97
N GLU A 69 8.46 2.57 -0.35
CA GLU A 69 9.63 3.15 -0.99
C GLU A 69 9.51 4.65 -1.22
N LYS A 70 8.30 5.19 -1.14
CA LYS A 70 8.06 6.61 -1.33
C LYS A 70 7.30 7.17 -0.13
N PRO A 71 7.99 7.35 0.98
CA PRO A 71 7.35 7.91 2.16
C PRO A 71 6.76 9.27 1.87
N GLU A 72 5.68 9.57 2.54
CA GLU A 72 4.94 10.78 2.29
C GLU A 72 5.79 12.04 2.42
N HIS A 73 6.65 12.09 3.42
CA HIS A 73 7.46 13.27 3.66
C HIS A 73 8.54 13.46 2.62
N SER A 74 8.89 12.43 1.87
CA SER A 74 9.92 12.57 0.85
C SER A 74 9.45 13.42 -0.32
N THR A 75 8.15 13.54 -0.51
CA THR A 75 7.63 14.37 -1.59
C THR A 75 7.87 15.85 -1.32
N ALA A 76 7.89 16.22 -0.07
CA ALA A 76 8.12 17.62 0.29
C ALA A 76 9.54 18.04 -0.02
N THR A 77 10.47 17.14 0.09
CA THR A 77 11.88 17.46 -0.15
C THR A 77 12.20 17.47 -1.63
N SER A 78 11.52 16.77 -2.34
CA SER A 78 11.81 16.76 -3.75
C SER A 78 11.50 18.06 -4.39
N PHE A 79 11.42 18.71 -3.60
CA PHE A 79 11.42 19.45 -4.10
C PHE A 79 12.20 20.05 -4.26
N GLN A 80 12.41 19.81 -3.87
CA GLN A 80 13.07 19.95 -3.96
C GLN A 80 13.63 19.90 -4.54
N GLY A 81 13.59 20.09 -4.59
CA GLY A 81 14.04 19.98 -5.18
C GLY A 81 14.10 20.17 -5.68
N THR A 82 13.73 20.46 -5.61
CA THR A 82 13.75 20.49 -6.02
C THR A 82 13.99 20.59 -6.20
#